data_87db7403edbd57dcf239876d8b72f9cc
#
_entry.id   87db7403edbd57dcf239876d8b72f9cc
#
_cell.length_a   1.000
_cell.length_b   1.000
_cell.length_c   1.000
_cell.angle_alpha   90.00
_cell.angle_beta   90.00
_cell.angle_gamma   90.00
#
_symmetry.space_group_name_H-M   'P 1'
#
loop_
_entity.id
_entity.type
_entity.pdbx_description
1 polymer ?
#
loop_
_entity_poly.entity_id
_entity_poly.type
_entity_poly.pdbx_seq_one_letter_code
_entity_poly.pdbx_strand_id
1 'polypeptide(L)'
;IRLGLVGSEMCIRDSHGGVGVGKTMILDFFYDLISKKKLRLHFNEFMLNFHDFVHENKNKGDENIINLFVKDLKSKALLIYFDEFQVTNIVDAMILGKLFDKIFSENIKIIVTSNIKISDLYKDGLQRDQFKPFIEIMKKKTVEHELIIEDDYRKSKENQNDRYFFPLNQESNFKMNKFFRIISKDKKKTNLSIDIKGREFLIKEFYEGVVRLTFDELCDKNLGAEDYLEIAKVSKFMVIDKIPKFDDINSNQQQRFITLIDIVYDKKIPIAVTAEQNLDEMTSSKSLKEPFNRTISRLYELTSSNFNL
;
A
#
# COMPACT_ATOMS: atom_id res chain seq x y z
N ILE A 1 -9.37 -23.70 9.68
CA ILE A 1 -9.39 -22.45 10.49
C ILE A 1 -10.78 -22.30 11.08
N ARG A 2 -10.94 -22.70 12.36
CA ARG A 2 -12.18 -22.41 13.10
C ARG A 2 -12.14 -20.96 13.54
N LEU A 3 -12.78 -20.09 12.81
CA LEU A 3 -13.07 -18.73 13.20
C LEU A 3 -14.39 -18.71 13.98
N GLY A 4 -14.30 -18.92 15.28
CA GLY A 4 -15.45 -18.87 16.17
C GLY A 4 -15.91 -17.44 16.36
N LEU A 5 -17.06 -17.09 15.78
CA LEU A 5 -17.91 -16.03 16.29
C LEU A 5 -18.63 -16.61 17.51
N VAL A 6 -18.07 -16.49 18.70
CA VAL A 6 -18.75 -16.90 19.92
C VAL A 6 -18.85 -15.70 20.85
N GLY A 7 -20.10 -15.36 21.19
CA GLY A 7 -20.57 -14.76 22.45
C GLY A 7 -19.95 -13.42 22.85
N SER A 8 -20.80 -12.47 23.13
CA SER A 8 -20.74 -11.26 24.00
C SER A 8 -19.40 -10.59 24.40
N GLU A 9 -18.24 -11.13 24.12
CA GLU A 9 -16.95 -10.50 24.35
C GLU A 9 -16.34 -10.05 23.03
N MET A 10 -15.90 -8.80 23.03
CA MET A 10 -15.37 -8.10 21.84
C MET A 10 -14.16 -8.84 21.27
N CYS A 11 -14.36 -9.56 20.18
CA CYS A 11 -13.26 -10.09 19.41
C CYS A 11 -12.81 -9.07 18.39
N ILE A 12 -11.78 -8.32 18.72
CA ILE A 12 -10.99 -7.57 17.78
C ILE A 12 -9.86 -8.51 17.36
N ARG A 13 -9.68 -8.66 16.06
CA ARG A 13 -8.58 -9.44 15.50
C ARG A 13 -7.58 -8.49 14.91
N ASP A 14 -6.41 -8.45 15.47
CA ASP A 14 -5.24 -7.88 14.83
C ASP A 14 -4.52 -9.00 14.08
N SER A 15 -4.20 -8.77 12.82
CA SER A 15 -3.35 -9.68 12.05
C SER A 15 -2.10 -8.92 11.65
N HIS A 16 -0.98 -9.31 12.23
CA HIS A 16 0.33 -8.81 11.82
C HIS A 16 1.13 -9.90 11.10
N GLY A 17 2.12 -9.51 10.34
CA GLY A 17 2.95 -10.44 9.57
C GLY A 17 3.73 -9.70 8.49
N GLY A 18 4.69 -10.38 7.86
CA GLY A 18 5.47 -9.83 6.77
C GLY A 18 4.62 -9.31 5.60
N VAL A 19 5.24 -8.58 4.71
CA VAL A 19 4.62 -8.14 3.45
C VAL A 19 4.35 -9.35 2.57
N GLY A 20 3.19 -9.40 1.90
CA GLY A 20 2.89 -10.49 0.96
C GLY A 20 2.22 -11.73 1.57
N VAL A 21 2.00 -11.78 2.88
CA VAL A 21 1.39 -12.95 3.55
C VAL A 21 -0.14 -13.04 3.40
N GLY A 22 -0.75 -12.25 2.51
CA GLY A 22 -2.19 -12.34 2.22
C GLY A 22 -3.11 -11.81 3.33
N LYS A 23 -2.62 -10.95 4.24
CA LYS A 23 -3.43 -10.34 5.31
C LYS A 23 -4.71 -9.70 4.78
N THR A 24 -4.56 -8.80 3.82
CA THR A 24 -5.66 -8.06 3.21
C THR A 24 -6.66 -9.01 2.56
N MET A 25 -6.20 -10.02 1.81
CA MET A 25 -7.06 -11.01 1.14
C MET A 25 -7.91 -11.80 2.13
N ILE A 26 -7.31 -12.29 3.22
CA ILE A 26 -8.05 -13.03 4.25
C ILE A 26 -9.09 -12.14 4.91
N LEU A 27 -8.77 -10.88 5.19
CA LEU A 27 -9.67 -9.97 5.85
C LEU A 27 -10.74 -9.42 4.91
N ASP A 28 -10.47 -9.29 3.61
CA ASP A 28 -11.46 -8.98 2.58
C ASP A 28 -12.54 -10.06 2.56
N PHE A 29 -12.13 -11.32 2.54
CA PHE A 29 -13.06 -12.43 2.61
C PHE A 29 -13.95 -12.38 3.86
N PHE A 30 -13.38 -12.05 5.03
CA PHE A 30 -14.18 -11.86 6.24
C PHE A 30 -15.07 -10.63 6.18
N TYR A 31 -14.55 -9.54 5.68
CA TYR A 31 -15.32 -8.31 5.55
C TYR A 31 -16.56 -8.55 4.68
N ASP A 32 -16.43 -9.27 3.58
CA ASP A 32 -17.54 -9.55 2.67
C ASP A 32 -18.61 -10.45 3.28
N LEU A 33 -18.21 -11.41 4.13
CA LEU A 33 -19.15 -12.32 4.81
C LEU A 33 -20.00 -11.62 5.90
N ILE A 34 -19.60 -10.45 6.38
CA ILE A 34 -20.31 -9.76 7.44
C ILE A 34 -21.43 -8.91 6.86
N SER A 35 -22.69 -9.22 7.20
CA SER A 35 -23.88 -8.51 6.74
C SER A 35 -24.26 -7.26 7.55
N LYS A 36 -23.56 -6.97 8.66
CA LYS A 36 -23.84 -5.80 9.53
C LYS A 36 -23.31 -4.52 8.89
N LYS A 37 -23.77 -3.34 9.41
CA LYS A 37 -23.19 -2.03 9.07
C LYS A 37 -21.69 -2.06 9.34
N LYS A 38 -20.89 -1.94 8.31
CA LYS A 38 -19.42 -2.05 8.34
C LYS A 38 -18.79 -0.92 7.56
N LEU A 39 -17.59 -0.51 7.99
CA LEU A 39 -16.78 0.55 7.37
C LEU A 39 -15.38 0.05 7.20
N ARG A 40 -14.79 0.24 6.03
CA ARG A 40 -13.38 -0.02 5.76
C ARG A 40 -12.70 1.25 5.32
N LEU A 41 -11.55 1.54 5.92
CA LEU A 41 -10.73 2.70 5.56
C LEU A 41 -9.27 2.47 6.01
N HIS A 42 -8.37 3.17 5.37
CA HIS A 42 -7.01 3.25 5.84
C HIS A 42 -6.93 4.02 7.16
N PHE A 43 -6.04 3.59 8.04
CA PHE A 43 -5.92 4.24 9.35
C PHE A 43 -5.58 5.74 9.25
N ASN A 44 -4.75 6.13 8.29
CA ASN A 44 -4.42 7.53 8.04
C ASN A 44 -5.66 8.35 7.63
N GLU A 45 -6.53 7.80 6.79
CA GLU A 45 -7.79 8.44 6.39
C GLU A 45 -8.71 8.63 7.60
N PHE A 46 -8.81 7.63 8.47
CA PHE A 46 -9.56 7.73 9.72
C PHE A 46 -9.06 8.88 10.61
N MET A 47 -7.74 9.01 10.77
CA MET A 47 -7.16 10.08 11.58
C MET A 47 -7.39 11.46 10.94
N LEU A 48 -7.28 11.59 9.63
CA LEU A 48 -7.63 12.83 8.92
C LEU A 48 -9.09 13.21 9.17
N ASN A 49 -10.02 12.28 8.98
CA ASN A 49 -11.45 12.51 9.25
C ASN A 49 -11.71 12.93 10.70
N PHE A 50 -10.98 12.35 11.66
CA PHE A 50 -11.06 12.75 13.06
C PHE A 50 -10.55 14.18 13.28
N HIS A 51 -9.41 14.53 12.73
CA HIS A 51 -8.83 15.88 12.84
C HIS A 51 -9.73 16.94 12.19
N ASP A 52 -10.31 16.65 11.04
CA ASP A 52 -11.29 17.54 10.39
C ASP A 52 -12.52 17.74 11.27
N PHE A 53 -13.04 16.66 11.85
CA PHE A 53 -14.17 16.72 12.78
C PHE A 53 -13.84 17.55 14.04
N VAL A 54 -12.64 17.41 14.59
CA VAL A 54 -12.15 18.23 15.72
C VAL A 54 -12.10 19.70 15.31
N HIS A 55 -11.58 19.98 14.12
CA HIS A 55 -11.48 21.35 13.62
C HIS A 55 -12.85 22.03 13.48
N GLU A 56 -13.84 21.31 12.94
CA GLU A 56 -15.21 21.80 12.78
C GLU A 56 -15.95 22.00 14.11
N ASN A 57 -15.55 21.29 15.16
CA ASN A 57 -16.23 21.30 16.47
C ASN A 57 -15.41 21.92 17.61
N LYS A 58 -14.39 22.73 17.34
CA LYS A 58 -13.45 23.32 18.31
C LYS A 58 -14.06 23.95 19.57
N ASN A 59 -15.31 24.40 19.49
CA ASN A 59 -16.01 25.09 20.58
C ASN A 59 -16.62 24.16 21.64
N LYS A 60 -16.48 22.82 21.51
CA LYS A 60 -17.22 21.86 22.34
C LYS A 60 -16.42 21.16 23.44
N GLY A 61 -15.10 21.41 23.55
CA GLY A 61 -14.20 20.74 24.49
C GLY A 61 -13.84 19.30 24.07
N ASP A 62 -12.59 18.88 24.32
CA ASP A 62 -11.99 17.65 23.75
C ASP A 62 -12.77 16.37 24.05
N GLU A 63 -13.22 16.16 25.28
CA GLU A 63 -13.99 14.96 25.65
C GLU A 63 -15.35 14.89 24.97
N ASN A 64 -16.02 16.02 24.81
CA ASN A 64 -17.29 16.10 24.09
C ASN A 64 -17.11 15.82 22.59
N ILE A 65 -16.00 16.27 22.01
CA ILE A 65 -15.70 16.05 20.59
C ILE A 65 -15.48 14.56 20.32
N ILE A 66 -14.71 13.86 21.13
CA ILE A 66 -14.50 12.40 21.01
C ILE A 66 -15.84 11.67 21.14
N ASN A 67 -16.66 12.03 22.10
CA ASN A 67 -17.97 11.42 22.29
C ASN A 67 -18.90 11.62 21.07
N LEU A 68 -18.91 12.82 20.50
CA LEU A 68 -19.71 13.14 19.31
C LEU A 68 -19.21 12.40 18.08
N PHE A 69 -17.89 12.37 17.87
CA PHE A 69 -17.29 11.64 16.76
C PHE A 69 -17.61 10.15 16.82
N VAL A 70 -17.45 9.54 17.99
CA VAL A 70 -17.72 8.09 18.15
C VAL A 70 -19.22 7.77 18.03
N LYS A 71 -20.11 8.68 18.43
CA LYS A 71 -21.55 8.53 18.17
C LYS A 71 -21.87 8.59 16.69
N ASP A 72 -21.28 9.53 15.96
CA ASP A 72 -21.42 9.62 14.50
C ASP A 72 -20.90 8.34 13.84
N LEU A 73 -19.72 7.90 14.22
CA LEU A 73 -19.10 6.67 13.75
C LEU A 73 -20.01 5.44 13.98
N LYS A 74 -20.58 5.31 15.19
CA LYS A 74 -21.52 4.23 15.56
C LYS A 74 -22.79 4.23 14.70
N SER A 75 -23.25 5.39 14.30
CA SER A 75 -24.41 5.50 13.39
C SER A 75 -24.11 4.92 12.01
N LYS A 76 -22.86 5.01 11.56
CA LYS A 76 -22.38 4.58 10.25
C LYS A 76 -21.94 3.11 10.25
N ALA A 77 -21.29 2.65 11.34
CA ALA A 77 -20.70 1.31 11.39
C ALA A 77 -20.73 0.70 12.81
N LEU A 78 -21.00 -0.60 12.86
CA LEU A 78 -20.84 -1.45 14.05
C LEU A 78 -19.53 -2.25 14.01
N LEU A 79 -18.90 -2.30 12.85
CA LEU A 79 -17.60 -2.91 12.61
C LEU A 79 -16.77 -1.96 11.75
N ILE A 80 -15.56 -1.70 12.20
CA ILE A 80 -14.58 -0.90 11.44
C ILE A 80 -13.40 -1.80 11.11
N TYR A 81 -13.00 -1.79 9.86
CA TYR A 81 -11.79 -2.44 9.39
C TYR A 81 -10.76 -1.37 9.03
N PHE A 82 -9.66 -1.35 9.79
CA PHE A 82 -8.51 -0.50 9.51
C PHE A 82 -7.48 -1.27 8.70
N ASP A 83 -7.23 -0.79 7.50
CA ASP A 83 -6.14 -1.28 6.68
C ASP A 83 -4.86 -0.50 6.98
N GLU A 84 -3.71 -1.19 6.98
CA GLU A 84 -2.39 -0.61 7.21
C GLU A 84 -2.31 0.24 8.51
N PHE A 85 -2.68 -0.38 9.65
CA PHE A 85 -2.64 0.30 10.93
C PHE A 85 -1.20 0.63 11.34
N GLN A 86 -0.84 1.89 11.26
CA GLN A 86 0.48 2.40 11.60
C GLN A 86 0.37 3.80 12.22
N VAL A 87 1.07 4.02 13.33
CA VAL A 87 1.10 5.31 14.02
C VAL A 87 2.47 5.94 13.83
N THR A 88 2.51 7.08 13.16
CA THR A 88 3.77 7.80 12.86
C THR A 88 3.81 9.20 13.46
N ASN A 89 2.65 9.77 13.79
CA ASN A 89 2.52 11.14 14.29
C ASN A 89 2.28 11.16 15.80
N ILE A 90 2.98 12.06 16.52
CA ILE A 90 2.85 12.23 17.96
C ILE A 90 1.45 12.72 18.38
N VAL A 91 0.83 13.59 17.57
CA VAL A 91 -0.52 14.10 17.85
C VAL A 91 -1.53 12.97 17.85
N ASP A 92 -1.44 12.07 16.86
CA ASP A 92 -2.28 10.88 16.79
C ASP A 92 -2.03 9.96 17.97
N ALA A 93 -0.75 9.70 18.29
CA ALA A 93 -0.36 8.85 19.41
C ALA A 93 -0.97 9.29 20.74
N MET A 94 -1.06 10.59 21.00
CA MET A 94 -1.61 11.14 22.24
C MET A 94 -3.14 11.00 22.36
N ILE A 95 -3.84 11.00 21.22
CA ILE A 95 -5.31 10.98 21.19
C ILE A 95 -5.86 9.56 21.16
N LEU A 96 -5.11 8.63 20.56
CA LEU A 96 -5.58 7.27 20.27
C LEU A 96 -6.07 6.52 21.51
N GLY A 97 -5.43 6.69 22.65
CA GLY A 97 -5.86 6.03 23.89
C GLY A 97 -7.30 6.36 24.25
N LYS A 98 -7.64 7.66 24.31
CA LYS A 98 -8.99 8.13 24.65
C LYS A 98 -10.01 7.77 23.56
N LEU A 99 -9.62 7.92 22.29
CA LEU A 99 -10.50 7.67 21.16
C LEU A 99 -10.89 6.18 21.08
N PHE A 100 -9.92 5.27 21.20
CA PHE A 100 -10.18 3.83 21.13
C PHE A 100 -10.90 3.31 22.37
N ASP A 101 -10.58 3.82 23.56
CA ASP A 101 -11.34 3.46 24.77
C ASP A 101 -12.83 3.81 24.60
N LYS A 102 -13.13 4.98 24.03
CA LYS A 102 -14.50 5.37 23.74
C LYS A 102 -15.14 4.50 22.66
N ILE A 103 -14.42 4.18 21.58
CA ILE A 103 -14.91 3.28 20.51
C ILE A 103 -15.29 1.93 21.10
N PHE A 104 -14.45 1.36 21.98
CA PHE A 104 -14.73 0.08 22.64
C PHE A 104 -15.88 0.15 23.62
N SER A 105 -16.00 1.26 24.38
CA SER A 105 -17.12 1.44 25.32
C SER A 105 -18.49 1.53 24.61
N GLU A 106 -18.50 1.96 23.37
CA GLU A 106 -19.70 2.01 22.52
C GLU A 106 -19.99 0.71 21.78
N ASN A 107 -19.23 -0.39 22.07
CA ASN A 107 -19.36 -1.70 21.43
C ASN A 107 -19.16 -1.70 19.91
N ILE A 108 -18.38 -0.79 19.38
CA ILE A 108 -17.93 -0.82 18.00
C ILE A 108 -16.79 -1.83 17.89
N LYS A 109 -16.95 -2.80 17.02
CA LYS A 109 -15.92 -3.81 16.75
C LYS A 109 -14.86 -3.28 15.81
N ILE A 110 -13.61 -3.68 16.01
CA ILE A 110 -12.50 -3.27 15.16
C ILE A 110 -11.75 -4.49 14.65
N ILE A 111 -11.37 -4.46 13.40
CA ILE A 111 -10.40 -5.35 12.78
C ILE A 111 -9.27 -4.48 12.26
N VAL A 112 -8.03 -4.89 12.48
CA VAL A 112 -6.84 -4.18 12.02
C VAL A 112 -5.92 -5.11 11.25
N THR A 113 -5.31 -4.60 10.18
CA THR A 113 -4.11 -5.19 9.60
C THR A 113 -2.92 -4.29 9.88
N SER A 114 -1.81 -4.88 10.28
CA SER A 114 -0.56 -4.16 10.50
C SER A 114 0.63 -4.98 10.02
N ASN A 115 1.71 -4.31 9.66
CA ASN A 115 3.01 -4.95 9.43
C ASN A 115 3.86 -4.99 10.70
N ILE A 116 3.38 -4.39 11.78
CA ILE A 116 4.09 -4.19 13.04
C ILE A 116 3.23 -4.77 14.16
N LYS A 117 3.84 -5.46 15.12
CA LYS A 117 3.14 -5.94 16.33
C LYS A 117 2.59 -4.77 17.13
N ILE A 118 1.45 -4.97 17.80
CA ILE A 118 0.85 -3.94 18.68
C ILE A 118 1.88 -3.40 19.68
N SER A 119 2.71 -4.27 20.25
CA SER A 119 3.76 -3.91 21.20
C SER A 119 4.81 -2.96 20.61
N ASP A 120 5.04 -3.02 19.32
CA ASP A 120 6.08 -2.29 18.62
C ASP A 120 5.56 -1.06 17.87
N LEU A 121 4.23 -0.82 17.91
CA LEU A 121 3.66 0.40 17.37
C LEU A 121 4.31 1.63 18.03
N TYR A 122 4.68 2.60 17.19
CA TYR A 122 5.32 3.85 17.62
C TYR A 122 6.57 3.64 18.50
N LYS A 123 7.40 2.59 18.20
CA LYS A 123 8.52 2.14 19.06
C LYS A 123 9.54 3.22 19.34
N ASP A 124 9.94 3.97 18.33
CA ASP A 124 10.96 5.02 18.42
C ASP A 124 10.35 6.43 18.41
N GLY A 125 9.04 6.51 18.67
CA GLY A 125 8.32 7.78 18.63
C GLY A 125 8.59 8.65 19.86
N LEU A 126 8.51 9.98 19.65
CA LEU A 126 8.62 10.97 20.70
C LEU A 126 7.51 10.77 21.76
N GLN A 127 7.87 10.87 23.04
CA GLN A 127 6.94 10.73 24.17
C GLN A 127 6.16 9.40 24.16
N ARG A 128 6.79 8.32 23.75
CA ARG A 128 6.18 6.99 23.68
C ARG A 128 5.47 6.54 24.97
N ASP A 129 5.92 7.03 26.12
CA ASP A 129 5.27 6.69 27.40
C ASP A 129 3.80 7.13 27.44
N GLN A 130 3.42 8.19 26.76
CA GLN A 130 2.04 8.65 26.64
C GLN A 130 1.22 7.78 25.68
N PHE A 131 1.88 7.02 24.79
CA PHE A 131 1.25 6.06 23.87
C PHE A 131 1.04 4.68 24.51
N LYS A 132 1.80 4.32 25.54
CA LYS A 132 1.69 3.01 26.24
C LYS A 132 0.26 2.67 26.69
N PRO A 133 -0.53 3.61 27.24
CA PRO A 133 -1.93 3.31 27.60
C PRO A 133 -2.76 2.79 26.43
N PHE A 134 -2.56 3.32 25.23
CA PHE A 134 -3.21 2.82 24.02
C PHE A 134 -2.80 1.37 23.73
N ILE A 135 -1.50 1.05 23.80
CA ILE A 135 -0.99 -0.32 23.61
C ILE A 135 -1.65 -1.27 24.61
N GLU A 136 -1.77 -0.89 25.89
CA GLU A 136 -2.40 -1.71 26.92
C GLU A 136 -3.91 -1.92 26.65
N ILE A 137 -4.62 -0.88 26.21
CA ILE A 137 -6.02 -0.98 25.80
C ILE A 137 -6.15 -1.98 24.63
N MET A 138 -5.32 -1.86 23.61
CA MET A 138 -5.32 -2.75 22.47
C MET A 138 -5.04 -4.20 22.90
N LYS A 139 -3.98 -4.46 23.64
CA LYS A 139 -3.66 -5.81 24.15
C LYS A 139 -4.79 -6.43 24.98
N LYS A 140 -5.48 -5.62 25.79
CA LYS A 140 -6.59 -6.09 26.64
C LYS A 140 -7.86 -6.37 25.84
N LYS A 141 -8.10 -5.62 24.76
CA LYS A 141 -9.36 -5.63 24.01
C LYS A 141 -9.27 -6.38 22.69
N THR A 142 -8.06 -6.73 22.23
CA THR A 142 -7.84 -7.39 20.94
C THR A 142 -7.16 -8.74 21.10
N VAL A 143 -7.38 -9.62 20.14
CA VAL A 143 -6.64 -10.87 19.98
C VAL A 143 -5.71 -10.71 18.79
N GLU A 144 -4.42 -10.78 19.06
CA GLU A 144 -3.37 -10.69 18.04
C GLU A 144 -3.13 -12.05 17.37
N HIS A 145 -3.13 -12.08 16.04
CA HIS A 145 -2.79 -13.26 15.25
C HIS A 145 -1.63 -12.95 14.33
N GLU A 146 -0.53 -13.64 14.52
CA GLU A 146 0.60 -13.57 13.58
C GLU A 146 0.32 -14.47 12.37
N LEU A 147 0.30 -13.87 11.18
CA LEU A 147 0.25 -14.61 9.94
C LEU A 147 1.67 -14.85 9.47
N ILE A 148 2.15 -16.07 9.64
CA ILE A 148 3.45 -16.52 9.16
C ILE A 148 3.18 -17.37 7.92
N ILE A 149 3.72 -16.96 6.79
CA ILE A 149 3.81 -17.77 5.58
C ILE A 149 5.29 -17.88 5.27
N GLU A 150 5.79 -19.10 5.17
CA GLU A 150 7.22 -19.36 4.90
C GLU A 150 7.67 -18.74 3.58
N ASP A 151 6.75 -18.70 2.57
CA ASP A 151 6.98 -18.05 1.28
C ASP A 151 5.94 -16.95 1.02
N ASP A 152 6.37 -15.81 0.50
CA ASP A 152 5.45 -14.80 -0.04
C ASP A 152 4.68 -15.43 -1.22
N TYR A 153 3.36 -15.65 -1.04
CA TYR A 153 2.53 -16.33 -2.05
C TYR A 153 2.54 -15.61 -3.41
N ARG A 154 2.88 -14.31 -3.45
CA ARG A 154 3.04 -13.54 -4.69
C ARG A 154 4.25 -14.01 -5.49
N LYS A 155 5.19 -14.70 -4.84
CA LYS A 155 6.34 -15.37 -5.45
C LYS A 155 6.06 -16.82 -5.83
N SER A 156 4.82 -17.31 -5.64
CA SER A 156 4.48 -18.70 -5.95
C SER A 156 4.71 -19.00 -7.44
N LYS A 157 5.05 -20.25 -7.73
CA LYS A 157 5.30 -20.72 -9.12
C LYS A 157 4.13 -20.54 -10.07
N GLU A 158 2.93 -20.24 -9.57
CA GLU A 158 1.74 -19.91 -10.35
C GLU A 158 1.80 -18.52 -10.97
N ASN A 159 2.58 -17.60 -10.38
CA ASN A 159 2.88 -16.28 -10.95
C ASN A 159 4.12 -16.40 -11.85
N GLN A 160 3.94 -16.82 -13.10
CA GLN A 160 5.02 -16.78 -14.07
C GLN A 160 5.34 -15.32 -14.40
N ASN A 161 6.59 -14.91 -14.16
CA ASN A 161 7.08 -13.55 -14.42
C ASN A 161 7.35 -13.33 -15.91
N ASP A 162 6.37 -13.62 -16.75
CA ASP A 162 6.49 -13.61 -18.21
C ASP A 162 6.77 -12.21 -18.77
N ARG A 163 6.64 -11.17 -17.94
CA ARG A 163 6.84 -9.75 -18.29
C ARG A 163 8.04 -9.11 -17.58
N TYR A 164 8.90 -9.93 -16.97
CA TYR A 164 10.15 -9.50 -16.35
C TYR A 164 11.33 -10.06 -17.13
N PHE A 165 12.13 -9.20 -17.77
CA PHE A 165 13.22 -9.58 -18.65
C PHE A 165 14.55 -9.11 -18.07
N PHE A 166 15.44 -10.04 -17.82
CA PHE A 166 16.79 -9.81 -17.29
C PHE A 166 17.79 -10.82 -17.85
N PRO A 167 19.11 -10.58 -17.72
CA PRO A 167 19.76 -9.30 -17.45
C PRO A 167 19.60 -8.31 -18.62
N LEU A 168 20.09 -7.09 -18.46
CA LEU A 168 20.08 -6.08 -19.55
C LEU A 168 21.08 -6.49 -20.65
N ASN A 169 20.60 -7.24 -21.61
CA ASN A 169 21.38 -7.71 -22.77
C ASN A 169 20.53 -7.70 -24.06
N GLN A 170 21.10 -8.11 -25.16
CA GLN A 170 20.41 -8.12 -26.47
C GLN A 170 19.22 -9.10 -26.49
N GLU A 171 19.33 -10.24 -25.81
CA GLU A 171 18.27 -11.25 -25.75
C GLU A 171 17.04 -10.73 -25.00
N SER A 172 17.24 -10.17 -23.82
CA SER A 172 16.15 -9.58 -23.02
C SER A 172 15.50 -8.39 -23.73
N ASN A 173 16.31 -7.54 -24.38
CA ASN A 173 15.77 -6.46 -25.20
C ASN A 173 14.97 -7.00 -26.38
N PHE A 174 15.39 -8.07 -27.04
CA PHE A 174 14.64 -8.68 -28.11
C PHE A 174 13.30 -9.24 -27.62
N LYS A 175 13.31 -9.96 -26.48
CA LYS A 175 12.09 -10.52 -25.85
C LYS A 175 11.12 -9.39 -25.47
N MET A 176 11.59 -8.33 -24.83
CA MET A 176 10.77 -7.16 -24.51
C MET A 176 10.20 -6.50 -25.76
N ASN A 177 10.99 -6.29 -26.80
CA ASN A 177 10.52 -5.67 -28.04
C ASN A 177 9.49 -6.57 -28.76
N LYS A 178 9.66 -7.90 -28.72
CA LYS A 178 8.67 -8.85 -29.24
C LYS A 178 7.36 -8.74 -28.45
N PHE A 179 7.44 -8.75 -27.13
CA PHE A 179 6.28 -8.58 -26.25
C PHE A 179 5.59 -7.22 -26.50
N PHE A 180 6.36 -6.14 -26.55
CA PHE A 180 5.83 -4.81 -26.79
C PHE A 180 5.08 -4.69 -28.12
N ARG A 181 5.57 -5.31 -29.18
CA ARG A 181 4.87 -5.36 -30.49
C ARG A 181 3.52 -6.07 -30.39
N ILE A 182 3.40 -7.08 -29.53
CA ILE A 182 2.14 -7.80 -29.34
C ILE A 182 1.12 -6.92 -28.62
N ILE A 183 1.49 -6.26 -27.53
CA ILE A 183 0.57 -5.44 -26.74
C ILE A 183 0.22 -4.09 -27.39
N SER A 184 1.09 -3.59 -28.31
CA SER A 184 0.86 -2.38 -29.08
C SER A 184 0.31 -2.63 -30.50
N LYS A 185 0.04 -3.91 -30.83
CA LYS A 185 -0.52 -4.27 -32.12
C LYS A 185 -1.86 -3.55 -32.35
N ASP A 186 -2.05 -3.05 -33.57
CA ASP A 186 -3.26 -2.35 -34.01
C ASP A 186 -3.54 -1.02 -33.25
N LYS A 187 -2.58 -0.52 -32.44
CA LYS A 187 -2.67 0.75 -31.73
C LYS A 187 -1.83 1.83 -32.42
N LYS A 188 -2.39 3.02 -32.51
CA LYS A 188 -1.71 4.15 -33.13
C LYS A 188 -0.65 4.72 -32.19
N LYS A 189 0.60 4.82 -32.68
CA LYS A 189 1.66 5.55 -31.96
C LYS A 189 1.39 7.06 -31.99
N THR A 190 1.45 7.68 -30.83
CA THR A 190 1.39 9.14 -30.69
C THR A 190 2.39 9.62 -29.64
N ASN A 191 2.72 10.90 -29.68
CA ASN A 191 3.38 11.56 -28.55
C ASN A 191 2.28 12.13 -27.68
N LEU A 192 2.31 11.83 -26.38
CA LEU A 192 1.35 12.37 -25.42
C LEU A 192 2.09 13.33 -24.49
N SER A 193 1.65 14.59 -24.47
CA SER A 193 2.09 15.56 -23.47
C SER A 193 1.07 15.63 -22.34
N ILE A 194 1.54 15.53 -21.11
CA ILE A 194 0.74 15.64 -19.88
C ILE A 194 1.18 16.91 -19.16
N ASP A 195 0.24 17.82 -18.91
CA ASP A 195 0.48 18.95 -18.02
C ASP A 195 0.35 18.52 -16.56
N ILE A 196 1.41 18.71 -15.78
CA ILE A 196 1.44 18.39 -14.35
C ILE A 196 1.81 19.67 -13.61
N LYS A 197 0.79 20.40 -13.15
CA LYS A 197 0.96 21.67 -12.41
C LYS A 197 1.85 22.67 -13.13
N GLY A 198 1.62 22.86 -14.43
CA GLY A 198 2.38 23.78 -15.26
C GLY A 198 3.74 23.27 -15.75
N ARG A 199 4.04 21.98 -15.52
CA ARG A 199 5.20 21.29 -16.09
C ARG A 199 4.74 20.30 -17.15
N GLU A 200 5.36 20.32 -18.30
CA GLU A 200 5.06 19.40 -19.38
C GLU A 200 5.88 18.11 -19.22
N PHE A 201 5.19 16.96 -19.18
CA PHE A 201 5.81 15.64 -19.25
C PHE A 201 5.45 14.97 -20.58
N LEU A 202 6.45 14.72 -21.41
CA LEU A 202 6.27 14.16 -22.75
C LEU A 202 6.51 12.65 -22.76
N ILE A 203 5.48 11.89 -23.10
CA ILE A 203 5.55 10.44 -23.37
C ILE A 203 5.70 10.27 -24.89
N LYS A 204 6.89 9.87 -25.33
CA LYS A 204 7.22 9.71 -26.76
C LYS A 204 6.67 8.42 -27.37
N GLU A 205 6.49 7.40 -26.55
CA GLU A 205 5.99 6.09 -26.96
C GLU A 205 4.67 5.79 -26.26
N PHE A 206 3.60 6.43 -26.73
CA PHE A 206 2.23 6.23 -26.29
C PHE A 206 1.40 5.55 -27.38
N TYR A 207 0.76 4.42 -27.04
CA TYR A 207 -0.06 3.61 -27.94
C TYR A 207 -1.42 3.33 -27.29
N GLU A 208 -2.33 4.31 -27.34
CA GLU A 208 -3.73 4.17 -26.84
C GLU A 208 -3.84 3.54 -25.43
N GLY A 209 -3.04 4.05 -24.51
CA GLY A 209 -2.98 3.57 -23.12
C GLY A 209 -1.81 2.63 -22.82
N VAL A 210 -1.08 2.16 -23.83
CA VAL A 210 0.21 1.49 -23.61
C VAL A 210 1.31 2.55 -23.57
N VAL A 211 1.99 2.66 -22.46
CA VAL A 211 3.06 3.63 -22.21
C VAL A 211 4.38 2.89 -22.13
N ARG A 212 5.41 3.38 -22.84
CA ARG A 212 6.76 2.86 -22.72
C ARG A 212 7.73 3.97 -22.34
N LEU A 213 8.39 3.80 -21.20
CA LEU A 213 9.33 4.76 -20.62
C LEU A 213 10.55 4.02 -20.08
N THR A 214 11.68 4.69 -20.03
CA THR A 214 12.88 4.19 -19.37
C THR A 214 12.85 4.50 -17.88
N PHE A 215 13.62 3.75 -17.10
CA PHE A 215 13.83 4.05 -15.68
C PHE A 215 14.34 5.48 -15.47
N ASP A 216 15.27 5.95 -16.30
CA ASP A 216 15.83 7.29 -16.20
C ASP A 216 14.77 8.37 -16.45
N GLU A 217 13.86 8.16 -17.40
CA GLU A 217 12.77 9.11 -17.66
C GLU A 217 11.80 9.21 -16.48
N LEU A 218 11.64 8.12 -15.71
CA LEU A 218 10.73 8.05 -14.57
C LEU A 218 11.40 8.39 -13.24
N CYS A 219 12.62 7.95 -12.99
CA CYS A 219 13.22 7.97 -11.67
C CYS A 219 14.48 8.84 -11.55
N ASP A 220 15.16 9.17 -12.65
CA ASP A 220 16.33 10.08 -12.60
C ASP A 220 15.91 11.55 -12.67
N LYS A 221 14.73 11.86 -13.18
CA LYS A 221 14.13 13.19 -13.13
C LYS A 221 13.48 13.45 -11.78
N ASN A 222 13.30 14.75 -11.43
CA ASN A 222 12.61 15.16 -10.21
C ASN A 222 11.08 15.01 -10.32
N LEU A 223 10.64 13.76 -10.48
CA LEU A 223 9.22 13.39 -10.47
C LEU A 223 8.83 12.94 -9.05
N GLY A 224 7.58 13.17 -8.67
CA GLY A 224 7.01 12.76 -7.40
C GLY A 224 5.70 11.98 -7.57
N ALA A 225 5.04 11.70 -6.46
CA ALA A 225 3.80 10.93 -6.45
C ALA A 225 2.70 11.50 -7.35
N GLU A 226 2.59 12.84 -7.41
CA GLU A 226 1.59 13.50 -8.26
C GLU A 226 1.86 13.27 -9.75
N ASP A 227 3.15 13.34 -10.15
CA ASP A 227 3.54 13.09 -11.54
C ASP A 227 3.18 11.65 -11.95
N TYR A 228 3.46 10.68 -11.07
CA TYR A 228 3.15 9.28 -11.30
C TYR A 228 1.63 9.01 -11.33
N LEU A 229 0.84 9.72 -10.54
CA LEU A 229 -0.61 9.63 -10.59
C LEU A 229 -1.16 10.11 -11.94
N GLU A 230 -0.63 11.21 -12.50
CA GLU A 230 -1.06 11.69 -13.82
C GLU A 230 -0.63 10.73 -14.95
N ILE A 231 0.59 10.19 -14.89
CA ILE A 231 1.05 9.16 -15.84
C ILE A 231 0.16 7.90 -15.73
N ALA A 232 -0.18 7.48 -14.51
CA ALA A 232 -1.04 6.33 -14.26
C ALA A 232 -2.46 6.50 -14.83
N LYS A 233 -3.04 7.71 -14.79
CA LYS A 233 -4.39 7.99 -15.34
C LYS A 233 -4.50 7.68 -16.84
N VAL A 234 -3.42 7.89 -17.59
CA VAL A 234 -3.40 7.65 -19.04
C VAL A 234 -2.91 6.25 -19.40
N SER A 235 -2.41 5.48 -18.42
CA SER A 235 -1.78 4.18 -18.63
C SER A 235 -2.75 3.04 -18.35
N LYS A 236 -2.99 2.19 -19.34
CA LYS A 236 -3.65 0.88 -19.19
C LYS A 236 -2.63 -0.25 -19.07
N PHE A 237 -1.45 -0.05 -19.59
CA PHE A 237 -0.30 -0.92 -19.51
C PHE A 237 0.98 -0.09 -19.53
N MET A 238 1.96 -0.41 -18.68
CA MET A 238 3.21 0.34 -18.63
C MET A 238 4.42 -0.57 -18.90
N VAL A 239 5.30 -0.12 -19.76
CA VAL A 239 6.62 -0.73 -19.99
C VAL A 239 7.67 0.16 -19.38
N ILE A 240 8.50 -0.41 -18.50
CA ILE A 240 9.62 0.28 -17.84
C ILE A 240 10.92 -0.39 -18.27
N ASP A 241 11.69 0.29 -19.08
CA ASP A 241 12.95 -0.22 -19.57
C ASP A 241 14.13 0.18 -18.68
N LYS A 242 15.11 -0.74 -18.58
CA LYS A 242 16.44 -0.50 -17.99
C LYS A 242 16.44 -0.18 -16.49
N ILE A 243 15.71 -0.94 -15.69
CA ILE A 243 15.81 -0.83 -14.23
C ILE A 243 17.22 -1.26 -13.78
N PRO A 244 17.98 -0.37 -13.11
CA PRO A 244 19.34 -0.68 -12.66
C PRO A 244 19.33 -1.53 -11.39
N LYS A 245 20.47 -2.02 -10.98
CA LYS A 245 20.69 -2.45 -9.59
C LYS A 245 20.64 -1.25 -8.66
N PHE A 246 20.16 -1.46 -7.44
CA PHE A 246 20.07 -0.41 -6.44
C PHE A 246 21.15 -0.57 -5.37
N ASP A 247 21.72 0.57 -4.97
CA ASP A 247 22.68 0.69 -3.88
C ASP A 247 22.52 2.04 -3.17
N ASP A 248 23.44 2.39 -2.27
CA ASP A 248 23.37 3.65 -1.52
C ASP A 248 23.61 4.88 -2.42
N ILE A 249 24.19 4.71 -3.63
CA ILE A 249 24.49 5.82 -4.56
C ILE A 249 23.21 6.31 -5.25
N ASN A 250 22.34 5.37 -5.65
CA ASN A 250 21.09 5.69 -6.36
C ASN A 250 19.84 5.57 -5.48
N SER A 251 19.99 5.76 -4.17
CA SER A 251 18.90 5.64 -3.18
C SER A 251 17.72 6.59 -3.45
N ASN A 252 17.97 7.80 -3.96
CA ASN A 252 16.93 8.74 -4.34
C ASN A 252 16.10 8.25 -5.52
N GLN A 253 16.74 7.67 -6.53
CA GLN A 253 16.08 7.05 -7.68
C GLN A 253 15.29 5.81 -7.23
N GLN A 254 15.87 5.01 -6.33
CA GLN A 254 15.18 3.88 -5.73
C GLN A 254 13.92 4.30 -4.96
N GLN A 255 13.98 5.38 -4.19
CA GLN A 255 12.80 5.90 -3.46
C GLN A 255 11.68 6.32 -4.44
N ARG A 256 12.02 6.96 -5.55
CA ARG A 256 11.05 7.31 -6.61
C ARG A 256 10.47 6.07 -7.26
N PHE A 257 11.30 5.07 -7.52
CA PHE A 257 10.84 3.79 -8.07
C PHE A 257 9.87 3.06 -7.13
N ILE A 258 10.14 3.03 -5.83
CA ILE A 258 9.22 2.51 -4.82
C ILE A 258 7.87 3.21 -4.93
N THR A 259 7.87 4.55 -4.95
CA THR A 259 6.65 5.36 -5.05
C THR A 259 5.89 5.09 -6.36
N LEU A 260 6.59 4.98 -7.47
CA LEU A 260 6.00 4.64 -8.77
C LEU A 260 5.30 3.28 -8.72
N ILE A 261 5.99 2.23 -8.24
CA ILE A 261 5.44 0.87 -8.18
C ILE A 261 4.26 0.80 -7.21
N ASP A 262 4.29 1.53 -6.10
CA ASP A 262 3.16 1.63 -5.17
C ASP A 262 1.92 2.17 -5.90
N ILE A 263 2.04 3.28 -6.64
CA ILE A 263 0.94 3.89 -7.39
C ILE A 263 0.42 2.99 -8.51
N VAL A 264 1.33 2.39 -9.29
CA VAL A 264 0.98 1.47 -10.39
C VAL A 264 0.22 0.25 -9.87
N TYR A 265 0.65 -0.26 -8.71
CA TYR A 265 -0.01 -1.38 -8.03
C TYR A 265 -1.41 -1.01 -7.55
N ASP A 266 -1.57 0.13 -6.89
CA ASP A 266 -2.87 0.60 -6.38
C ASP A 266 -3.86 0.88 -7.52
N LYS A 267 -3.35 1.35 -8.67
CA LYS A 267 -4.16 1.56 -9.89
C LYS A 267 -4.37 0.29 -10.70
N LYS A 268 -3.81 -0.84 -10.27
CA LYS A 268 -3.91 -2.15 -10.94
C LYS A 268 -3.46 -2.11 -12.40
N ILE A 269 -2.39 -1.39 -12.69
CA ILE A 269 -1.84 -1.27 -14.05
C ILE A 269 -0.81 -2.39 -14.25
N PRO A 270 -1.03 -3.34 -15.17
CA PRO A 270 -0.05 -4.36 -15.48
C PRO A 270 1.21 -3.75 -16.09
N ILE A 271 2.38 -4.32 -15.75
CA ILE A 271 3.65 -3.82 -16.28
C ILE A 271 4.46 -4.92 -16.96
N ALA A 272 5.36 -4.48 -17.84
CA ALA A 272 6.49 -5.28 -18.32
C ALA A 272 7.78 -4.49 -18.08
N VAL A 273 8.84 -5.16 -17.66
CA VAL A 273 10.09 -4.49 -17.31
C VAL A 273 11.32 -5.16 -17.89
N THR A 274 12.35 -4.36 -18.20
CA THR A 274 13.70 -4.86 -18.38
C THR A 274 14.57 -4.41 -17.21
N ALA A 275 15.36 -5.31 -16.62
CA ALA A 275 16.13 -5.04 -15.42
C ALA A 275 17.54 -5.64 -15.47
N GLU A 276 18.46 -5.03 -14.71
CA GLU A 276 19.84 -5.52 -14.61
C GLU A 276 19.95 -6.82 -13.83
N GLN A 277 19.11 -7.00 -12.80
CA GLN A 277 19.14 -8.14 -11.88
C GLN A 277 17.84 -8.93 -11.93
N ASN A 278 17.91 -10.19 -11.51
CA ASN A 278 16.73 -11.00 -11.23
C ASN A 278 15.95 -10.41 -10.04
N LEU A 279 14.64 -10.61 -10.00
CA LEU A 279 13.79 -10.15 -8.89
C LEU A 279 14.25 -10.69 -7.53
N ASP A 280 14.65 -11.96 -7.46
CA ASP A 280 15.11 -12.59 -6.21
C ASP A 280 16.46 -12.05 -5.71
N GLU A 281 17.24 -11.48 -6.61
CA GLU A 281 18.60 -11.00 -6.35
C GLU A 281 18.68 -9.46 -6.35
N MET A 282 17.53 -8.77 -6.49
CA MET A 282 17.52 -7.32 -6.53
C MET A 282 18.09 -6.72 -5.25
N THR A 283 19.17 -5.95 -5.41
CA THR A 283 19.81 -5.23 -4.32
C THR A 283 19.06 -3.97 -3.95
N SER A 284 19.36 -3.41 -2.79
CA SER A 284 18.74 -2.19 -2.26
C SER A 284 19.75 -1.36 -1.48
N SER A 285 19.57 -0.06 -1.44
CA SER A 285 20.24 0.78 -0.45
C SER A 285 19.87 0.33 0.97
N LYS A 286 20.77 0.55 1.92
CA LYS A 286 20.59 0.11 3.31
C LYS A 286 19.34 0.72 3.96
N SER A 287 19.09 2.00 3.69
CA SER A 287 17.96 2.75 4.26
C SER A 287 16.60 2.35 3.70
N LEU A 288 16.54 1.77 2.51
CA LEU A 288 15.30 1.44 1.81
C LEU A 288 15.01 -0.06 1.73
N LYS A 289 15.78 -0.89 2.42
CA LYS A 289 15.67 -2.35 2.33
C LYS A 289 14.26 -2.86 2.67
N GLU A 290 13.67 -2.38 3.77
CA GLU A 290 12.32 -2.80 4.18
C GLU A 290 11.22 -2.37 3.20
N PRO A 291 11.08 -1.08 2.83
CA PRO A 291 10.06 -0.68 1.86
C PRO A 291 10.30 -1.33 0.49
N PHE A 292 11.55 -1.61 0.10
CA PHE A 292 11.86 -2.24 -1.16
C PHE A 292 11.44 -3.71 -1.24
N ASN A 293 11.46 -4.45 -0.13
CA ASN A 293 10.91 -5.81 -0.09
C ASN A 293 9.44 -5.85 -0.53
N ARG A 294 8.64 -4.86 -0.12
CA ARG A 294 7.26 -4.70 -0.57
C ARG A 294 7.19 -4.43 -2.08
N THR A 295 8.09 -3.59 -2.58
CA THR A 295 8.17 -3.27 -4.01
C THR A 295 8.51 -4.52 -4.85
N ILE A 296 9.44 -5.36 -4.39
CA ILE A 296 9.76 -6.64 -5.04
C ILE A 296 8.52 -7.54 -5.11
N SER A 297 7.79 -7.70 -4.01
CA SER A 297 6.55 -8.50 -3.98
C SER A 297 5.50 -7.98 -4.97
N ARG A 298 5.34 -6.65 -5.07
CA ARG A 298 4.43 -6.01 -6.04
C ARG A 298 4.90 -6.21 -7.49
N LEU A 299 6.21 -6.15 -7.73
CA LEU A 299 6.78 -6.43 -9.06
C LEU A 299 6.49 -7.86 -9.51
N TYR A 300 6.60 -8.84 -8.62
CA TYR A 300 6.23 -10.22 -8.93
C TYR A 300 4.79 -10.32 -9.41
N GLU A 301 3.88 -9.65 -8.73
CA GLU A 301 2.46 -9.67 -9.08
C GLU A 301 2.19 -8.90 -10.38
N LEU A 302 2.68 -7.65 -10.48
CA LEU A 302 2.46 -6.76 -11.62
C LEU A 302 3.04 -7.30 -12.94
N THR A 303 4.14 -8.06 -12.88
CA THR A 303 4.78 -8.67 -14.06
C THR A 303 4.28 -10.06 -14.40
N SER A 304 3.36 -10.60 -13.60
CA SER A 304 2.72 -11.88 -13.89
C SER A 304 1.73 -11.75 -15.05
N SER A 305 1.69 -12.76 -15.92
CA SER A 305 0.69 -12.86 -17.01
C SER A 305 -0.75 -12.92 -16.49
N ASN A 306 -0.95 -13.40 -15.26
CA ASN A 306 -2.26 -13.50 -14.62
C ASN A 306 -2.77 -12.17 -14.03
N PHE A 307 -1.93 -11.14 -13.97
CA PHE A 307 -2.31 -9.82 -13.45
C PHE A 307 -3.00 -9.01 -14.55
N ASN A 308 -4.31 -8.86 -14.45
CA ASN A 308 -5.23 -8.03 -15.26
C ASN A 308 -4.75 -7.71 -16.69
N LEU A 309 -5.10 -8.56 -17.65
CA LEU A 309 -5.11 -8.22 -19.08
C LEU A 309 -6.55 -8.06 -19.56
#